data_5f309145bf4d1deccb833271dfdaff51
#
_entry.id   5f309145bf4d1deccb833271dfdaff51
#
_cell.length_a   1.000
_cell.length_b   1.000
_cell.length_c   1.000
_cell.angle_alpha   90.00
_cell.angle_beta   90.00
_cell.angle_gamma   90.00
#
_symmetry.space_group_name_H-M   'P 1'
#
loop_
_entity.id
_entity.type
_entity.pdbx_description
1 polymer ?
#
loop_
_entity_poly.entity_id
_entity_poly.type
_entity_poly.pdbx_seq_one_letter_code
_entity_poly.pdbx_strand_id
1 'polypeptide(L)'
;MNANDVKAEFENLEVHLGPLRESHYKAKCSVMYEEQILTMDGGKRVARMHARNIGNVHLEKKAIRIAAMNFEVKEGEDVSVVSGSIRLELGDAAKDWYTELWG
;
A
#
# COMPACT_ATOMS: atom_id res chain seq x y z
N MET A 1 12.77 3.12 5.65
CA MET A 1 12.86 1.79 4.98
C MET A 1 12.47 1.89 3.52
N ASN A 2 13.19 1.21 2.67
CA ASN A 2 12.91 1.18 1.23
C ASN A 2 12.98 -0.24 0.72
N ALA A 3 12.13 -0.55 -0.29
CA ALA A 3 12.20 -1.79 -1.04
C ALA A 3 11.84 -1.49 -2.49
N ASN A 4 12.58 -2.08 -3.43
CA ASN A 4 12.35 -1.88 -4.86
C ASN A 4 11.76 -3.14 -5.48
N ASP A 5 11.06 -2.96 -6.61
CA ASP A 5 10.52 -4.06 -7.40
C ASP A 5 9.59 -4.97 -6.59
N VAL A 6 8.79 -4.37 -5.73
CA VAL A 6 7.83 -5.07 -4.88
C VAL A 6 6.54 -5.31 -5.65
N LYS A 7 6.11 -6.57 -5.74
CA LYS A 7 4.80 -6.89 -6.30
C LYS A 7 3.73 -6.52 -5.28
N ALA A 8 2.89 -5.57 -5.64
CA ALA A 8 1.81 -5.09 -4.82
C ALA A 8 0.48 -5.49 -5.43
N GLU A 9 -0.42 -5.99 -4.61
CA GLU A 9 -1.78 -6.33 -5.01
C GLU A 9 -2.74 -5.54 -4.14
N PHE A 10 -3.52 -4.67 -4.79
CA PHE A 10 -4.53 -3.84 -4.14
C PHE A 10 -5.86 -4.56 -4.31
N GLU A 11 -6.53 -4.88 -3.21
CA GLU A 11 -7.71 -5.74 -3.19
C GLU A 11 -8.84 -5.11 -2.41
N ASN A 12 -10.06 -5.42 -2.84
CA ASN A 12 -11.29 -5.00 -2.15
C ASN A 12 -11.32 -3.49 -1.92
N LEU A 13 -10.90 -2.73 -2.94
CA LEU A 13 -10.86 -1.29 -2.84
C LEU A 13 -12.27 -0.70 -2.87
N GLU A 14 -12.54 0.16 -1.90
CA GLU A 14 -13.75 0.98 -1.86
C GLU A 14 -13.33 2.43 -2.09
N VAL A 15 -13.82 3.02 -3.17
CA VAL A 15 -13.49 4.40 -3.54
C VAL A 15 -14.49 5.34 -2.88
N HIS A 16 -13.99 6.19 -2.01
CA HIS A 16 -14.83 7.17 -1.29
C HIS A 16 -14.93 8.48 -2.06
N LEU A 17 -13.87 8.83 -2.79
CA LEU A 17 -13.77 10.07 -3.53
C LEU A 17 -12.79 9.88 -4.67
N GLY A 18 -13.05 10.50 -5.82
CA GLY A 18 -12.12 10.49 -6.95
C GLY A 18 -12.49 9.50 -8.04
N PRO A 19 -11.71 9.49 -9.13
CA PRO A 19 -12.08 8.79 -10.36
C PRO A 19 -11.64 7.34 -10.45
N LEU A 20 -10.91 6.79 -9.48
CA LEU A 20 -10.46 5.40 -9.54
C LEU A 20 -11.67 4.47 -9.65
N ARG A 21 -11.64 3.56 -10.64
CA ARG A 21 -12.77 2.66 -10.90
C ARG A 21 -12.52 1.23 -10.53
N GLU A 22 -11.24 0.81 -10.47
CA GLU A 22 -10.90 -0.56 -10.15
C GLU A 22 -11.04 -0.85 -8.68
N SER A 23 -11.68 -1.98 -8.34
CA SER A 23 -11.70 -2.50 -6.98
C SER A 23 -10.50 -3.39 -6.69
N HIS A 24 -9.71 -3.67 -7.71
CA HIS A 24 -8.53 -4.55 -7.62
C HIS A 24 -7.55 -4.16 -8.71
N TYR A 25 -6.27 -4.02 -8.34
CA TYR A 25 -5.22 -3.89 -9.35
C TYR A 25 -3.89 -4.36 -8.79
N LYS A 26 -2.97 -4.68 -9.69
CA LYS A 26 -1.60 -5.09 -9.36
C LYS A 26 -0.62 -4.07 -9.90
N ALA A 27 0.47 -3.89 -9.19
CA ALA A 27 1.55 -3.01 -9.62
C ALA A 27 2.87 -3.51 -9.09
N LYS A 28 3.95 -3.20 -9.81
CA LYS A 28 5.30 -3.40 -9.31
C LYS A 28 5.76 -2.05 -8.78
N CYS A 29 6.04 -1.98 -7.50
CA CYS A 29 6.24 -0.72 -6.79
C CYS A 29 7.62 -0.60 -6.18
N SER A 30 8.08 0.64 -6.06
CA SER A 30 9.04 1.02 -5.05
C SER A 30 8.26 1.38 -3.80
N VAL A 31 8.64 0.82 -2.66
CA VAL A 31 7.95 1.01 -1.39
C VAL A 31 8.86 1.74 -0.43
N MET A 32 8.36 2.79 0.19
CA MET A 32 9.12 3.59 1.13
C MET A 32 8.28 3.88 2.36
N TYR A 33 8.88 3.74 3.55
CA TYR A 33 8.23 4.13 4.80
C TYR A 33 9.14 5.08 5.56
N GLU A 34 8.74 6.35 5.64
CA GLU A 34 9.47 7.40 6.32
C GLU A 34 8.50 8.35 7.00
N GLU A 35 8.85 8.79 8.20
CA GLU A 35 8.05 9.77 8.95
C GLU A 35 6.58 9.39 9.03
N GLN A 36 6.32 8.10 9.24
CA GLN A 36 4.98 7.53 9.36
C GLN A 36 4.16 7.61 8.08
N ILE A 37 4.79 7.81 6.94
CA ILE A 37 4.13 7.79 5.63
C ILE A 37 4.63 6.58 4.84
N LEU A 38 3.70 5.74 4.44
CA LEU A 38 3.96 4.62 3.54
C LEU A 38 3.60 5.02 2.12
N THR A 39 4.57 4.93 1.22
CA THR A 39 4.38 5.26 -0.20
C THR A 39 4.68 4.03 -1.03
N MET A 40 3.76 3.69 -1.93
CA MET A 40 3.92 2.60 -2.88
C MET A 40 3.81 3.19 -4.28
N ASP A 41 4.97 3.38 -4.90
CA ASP A 41 5.09 4.05 -6.20
C ASP A 41 5.20 3.01 -7.29
N GLY A 42 4.14 2.84 -8.05
CA GLY A 42 4.07 1.93 -9.20
C GLY A 42 4.30 2.63 -10.54
N GLY A 43 4.70 3.90 -10.51
CA GLY A 43 4.89 4.70 -11.71
C GLY A 43 3.59 5.31 -12.20
N LYS A 44 2.71 4.50 -12.77
CA LYS A 44 1.39 4.96 -13.22
C LYS A 44 0.53 5.44 -12.07
N ARG A 45 0.53 4.69 -10.97
CA ARG A 45 -0.23 5.01 -9.75
C ARG A 45 0.70 5.04 -8.56
N VAL A 46 0.49 6.01 -7.69
CA VAL A 46 1.21 6.13 -6.42
C VAL A 46 0.19 6.07 -5.30
N ALA A 47 0.30 5.06 -4.45
CA ALA A 47 -0.53 4.96 -3.26
C ALA A 47 0.25 5.50 -2.07
N ARG A 48 -0.42 6.25 -1.20
CA ARG A 48 0.23 6.92 -0.09
C ARG A 48 -0.69 6.93 1.12
N MET A 49 -0.17 6.52 2.27
CA MET A 49 -0.97 6.48 3.50
C MET A 49 -0.14 6.84 4.72
N HIS A 50 -0.78 7.52 5.66
CA HIS A 50 -0.20 7.72 6.98
C HIS A 50 -0.41 6.46 7.83
N ALA A 51 0.53 6.16 8.72
CA ALA A 51 0.45 4.99 9.60
C ALA A 51 -0.85 4.93 10.40
N ARG A 52 -1.41 6.08 10.80
CA ARG A 52 -2.68 6.14 11.55
C ARG A 52 -3.88 5.62 10.74
N ASN A 53 -3.76 5.55 9.42
CA ASN A 53 -4.82 5.01 8.57
C ASN A 53 -4.70 3.50 8.39
N ILE A 54 -3.64 2.89 8.90
CA ILE A 54 -3.45 1.45 8.85
C ILE A 54 -4.21 0.83 10.02
N GLY A 55 -5.21 0.02 9.70
CA GLY A 55 -6.03 -0.63 10.71
C GLY A 55 -5.52 -2.00 11.13
N ASN A 56 -4.76 -2.66 10.26
CA ASN A 56 -4.17 -3.95 10.56
C ASN A 56 -3.04 -4.26 9.59
N VAL A 57 -2.04 -5.01 10.06
CA VAL A 57 -1.00 -5.61 9.22
C VAL A 57 -0.88 -7.07 9.60
N HIS A 58 -1.01 -7.94 8.60
CA HIS A 58 -0.89 -9.38 8.78
C HIS A 58 0.39 -9.87 8.13
N LEU A 59 1.21 -10.58 8.90
CA LEU A 59 2.44 -11.16 8.38
C LEU A 59 2.13 -12.51 7.75
N GLU A 60 2.45 -12.63 6.47
CA GLU A 60 2.38 -13.87 5.72
C GLU A 60 3.78 -14.37 5.42
N LYS A 61 3.89 -15.54 4.84
CA LYS A 61 5.19 -16.03 4.39
C LYS A 61 5.67 -15.13 3.25
N LYS A 62 6.79 -14.43 3.45
CA LYS A 62 7.43 -13.55 2.46
C LYS A 62 6.56 -12.39 1.96
N ALA A 63 5.48 -12.07 2.68
CA ALA A 63 4.61 -10.96 2.31
C ALA A 63 3.96 -10.37 3.56
N ILE A 64 3.46 -9.16 3.42
CA ILE A 64 2.57 -8.56 4.42
C ILE A 64 1.28 -8.15 3.73
N ARG A 65 0.19 -8.18 4.48
CA ARG A 65 -1.11 -7.70 4.01
C ARG A 65 -1.55 -6.58 4.93
N ILE A 66 -1.78 -5.42 4.34
CA ILE A 66 -2.14 -4.20 5.05
C ILE A 66 -3.61 -3.91 4.80
N ALA A 67 -4.37 -3.71 5.87
CA ALA A 67 -5.73 -3.18 5.77
C ALA A 67 -5.67 -1.71 6.17
N ALA A 68 -6.11 -0.83 5.29
CA ALA A 68 -6.01 0.60 5.50
C ALA A 68 -7.28 1.33 5.07
N MET A 69 -7.53 2.47 5.71
CA MET A 69 -8.69 3.31 5.44
C MET A 69 -8.25 4.70 4.99
N ASN A 70 -8.99 5.25 4.05
CA ASN A 70 -8.85 6.65 3.62
C ASN A 70 -7.42 7.00 3.20
N PHE A 71 -6.82 6.16 2.38
CA PHE A 71 -5.52 6.45 1.79
C PHE A 71 -5.69 6.97 0.37
N GLU A 72 -4.65 7.61 -0.15
CA GLU A 72 -4.69 8.23 -1.46
C GLU A 72 -4.08 7.32 -2.51
N VAL A 73 -4.73 7.29 -3.69
CA VAL A 73 -4.16 6.72 -4.91
C VAL A 73 -4.14 7.84 -5.94
N LYS A 74 -2.95 8.19 -6.41
CA LYS A 74 -2.77 9.25 -7.38
C LYS A 74 -2.38 8.65 -8.72
N GLU A 75 -3.08 9.08 -9.77
CA GLU A 75 -2.77 8.71 -11.16
C GLU A 75 -2.72 10.00 -11.97
N GLY A 76 -1.52 10.43 -12.36
CA GLY A 76 -1.35 11.73 -12.97
C GLY A 76 -1.73 12.84 -11.98
N GLU A 77 -2.70 13.67 -12.34
CA GLU A 77 -3.24 14.71 -11.46
C GLU A 77 -4.49 14.27 -10.71
N ASP A 78 -5.01 13.10 -11.03
CA ASP A 78 -6.21 12.58 -10.39
C ASP A 78 -5.87 11.93 -9.06
N VAL A 79 -6.58 12.32 -8.01
CA VAL A 79 -6.42 11.77 -6.68
C VAL A 79 -7.71 11.12 -6.25
N SER A 80 -7.63 9.87 -5.82
CA SER A 80 -8.76 9.15 -5.24
C SER A 80 -8.46 8.83 -3.79
N VAL A 81 -9.50 8.84 -2.95
CA VAL A 81 -9.42 8.41 -1.56
C VAL A 81 -10.12 7.06 -1.47
N VAL A 82 -9.38 6.06 -0.99
CA VAL A 82 -9.85 4.68 -1.00
C VAL A 82 -9.58 3.98 0.32
N SER A 83 -10.28 2.89 0.56
CA SER A 83 -10.00 1.96 1.64
C SER A 83 -9.91 0.56 1.05
N GLY A 84 -9.11 -0.30 1.67
CA GLY A 84 -8.98 -1.67 1.20
C GLY A 84 -7.74 -2.34 1.74
N SER A 85 -7.35 -3.43 1.08
CA SER A 85 -6.21 -4.24 1.46
C SER A 85 -5.11 -4.17 0.41
N ILE A 86 -3.86 -4.20 0.88
CA ILE A 86 -2.70 -4.21 -0.01
C ILE A 86 -1.79 -5.33 0.44
N ARG A 87 -1.48 -6.25 -0.48
CA ARG A 87 -0.50 -7.30 -0.23
C ARG A 87 0.81 -6.92 -0.90
N LEU A 88 1.88 -6.91 -0.11
CA LEU A 88 3.23 -6.59 -0.59
C LEU A 88 4.11 -7.83 -0.48
N GLU A 89 4.67 -8.27 -1.59
CA GLU A 89 5.65 -9.36 -1.61
C GLU A 89 7.04 -8.80 -1.33
N LEU A 90 7.52 -9.04 -0.13
CA LEU A 90 8.76 -8.43 0.37
C LEU A 90 9.88 -9.45 0.61
N GLY A 91 9.63 -10.72 0.30
CA GLY A 91 10.62 -11.76 0.50
C GLY A 91 11.03 -11.89 1.96
N ASP A 92 12.32 -12.05 2.20
CA ASP A 92 12.85 -12.23 3.54
C ASP A 92 12.74 -10.97 4.41
N ALA A 93 12.50 -9.81 3.79
CA ALA A 93 12.32 -8.56 4.51
C ALA A 93 10.90 -8.37 5.07
N ALA A 94 9.97 -9.28 4.79
CA ALA A 94 8.57 -9.12 5.20
C ALA A 94 8.43 -8.93 6.71
N LYS A 95 9.18 -9.67 7.50
CA LYS A 95 9.11 -9.56 8.96
C LYS A 95 9.60 -8.20 9.46
N ASP A 96 10.65 -7.65 8.85
CA ASP A 96 11.18 -6.35 9.23
C ASP A 96 10.16 -5.25 8.90
N TRP A 97 9.53 -5.33 7.74
CA TRP A 97 8.47 -4.40 7.36
C TRP A 97 7.27 -4.50 8.28
N TYR A 98 6.87 -5.72 8.65
CA TYR A 98 5.80 -5.92 9.61
C TYR A 98 6.10 -5.22 10.93
N THR A 99 7.32 -5.41 11.46
CA THR A 99 7.74 -4.80 12.72
C THR A 99 7.73 -3.28 12.64
N GLU A 100 8.20 -2.70 11.54
CA GLU A 100 8.21 -1.25 11.35
C GLU A 100 6.82 -0.66 11.27
N LEU A 101 5.92 -1.32 10.55
CA LEU A 101 4.58 -0.78 10.32
C LEU A 101 3.60 -1.08 11.45
N TRP A 102 3.78 -2.19 12.16
CA TRP A 102 2.75 -2.67 13.08
C TRP A 102 3.29 -3.12 14.43
N GLY A 103 4.44 -3.74 14.41
CA GLY A 103 5.06 -4.30 15.59
C GLY A 103 5.57 -3.28 16.56
#